data_bc565b4ef60ed519783b5736ea7d2bd1
#
_entry.id   bc565b4ef60ed519783b5736ea7d2bd1
#
_cell.length_a   1.000
_cell.length_b   1.000
_cell.length_c   1.000
_cell.angle_alpha   90.00
_cell.angle_beta   90.00
_cell.angle_gamma   90.00
#
_symmetry.space_group_name_H-M   'P 1'
#
loop_
_entity.id
_entity.type
_entity.pdbx_description
1 polymer ?
#
loop_
_entity_poly.entity_id
_entity_poly.type
_entity_poly.pdbx_seq_one_letter_code
_entity_poly.pdbx_strand_id
1 'polypeptide(L)'
;MRTVTAAVLLAVTIGSSLAVDATPAGMPPGTGRVEDKTRICMMQDSLQPKPGLAHEYGGKTYWLCCQMCVQAFEGDPEKYAFAKDPVNGSKVDKATAPAYAVGGRAFFFSSEDTLKTFAKDPSRYLRGS
;
A
#
# COMPACT_ATOMS: atom_id res chain seq x y z
N MET A 1 -6.79 -59.35 -16.73
CA MET A 1 -5.41 -59.00 -17.07
C MET A 1 -5.31 -57.79 -17.96
N ARG A 2 -5.54 -56.66 -17.52
CA ARG A 2 -5.15 -55.42 -18.21
C ARG A 2 -5.13 -54.30 -17.20
N THR A 3 -3.94 -53.93 -16.77
CA THR A 3 -3.66 -52.77 -15.95
C THR A 3 -3.87 -51.50 -16.78
N VAL A 4 -4.79 -50.71 -16.38
CA VAL A 4 -4.97 -49.35 -16.91
C VAL A 4 -4.36 -48.38 -15.92
N THR A 5 -3.21 -47.90 -16.30
CA THR A 5 -2.52 -46.86 -15.54
C THR A 5 -3.15 -45.50 -15.88
N ALA A 6 -3.92 -44.98 -14.96
CA ALA A 6 -4.42 -43.60 -15.07
C ALA A 6 -3.33 -42.64 -14.61
N ALA A 7 -2.81 -41.88 -15.55
CA ALA A 7 -1.92 -40.77 -15.22
C ALA A 7 -2.74 -39.57 -14.72
N VAL A 8 -2.59 -39.28 -13.45
CA VAL A 8 -3.14 -38.07 -12.86
C VAL A 8 -2.19 -36.91 -13.19
N LEU A 9 -2.59 -36.06 -14.10
CA LEU A 9 -1.91 -34.80 -14.34
C LEU A 9 -2.32 -33.83 -13.24
N LEU A 10 -1.42 -33.58 -12.30
CA LEU A 10 -1.56 -32.49 -11.35
C LEU A 10 -1.17 -31.18 -12.06
N ALA A 11 -2.15 -30.38 -12.43
CA ALA A 11 -1.91 -29.03 -12.88
C ALA A 11 -1.67 -28.15 -11.66
N VAL A 12 -0.40 -27.82 -11.40
CA VAL A 12 -0.04 -26.82 -10.39
C VAL A 12 -0.20 -25.46 -11.05
N THR A 13 -1.29 -24.78 -10.76
CA THR A 13 -1.43 -23.36 -11.11
C THR A 13 -0.68 -22.53 -10.09
N ILE A 14 0.50 -22.07 -10.47
CA ILE A 14 1.23 -21.09 -9.69
C ILE A 14 0.53 -19.75 -9.89
N GLY A 15 -0.32 -19.36 -8.93
CA GLY A 15 -0.89 -18.03 -8.91
C GLY A 15 0.19 -17.03 -8.55
N SER A 16 0.55 -16.18 -9.49
CA SER A 16 1.40 -15.02 -9.21
C SER A 16 0.59 -14.04 -8.37
N SER A 17 0.92 -13.93 -7.07
CA SER A 17 0.34 -12.88 -6.24
C SER A 17 0.98 -11.55 -6.63
N LEU A 18 0.20 -10.69 -7.27
CA LEU A 18 0.55 -9.30 -7.49
C LEU A 18 0.48 -8.55 -6.16
N ALA A 19 1.38 -7.56 -5.97
CA ALA A 19 1.55 -6.82 -4.71
C ALA A 19 0.34 -5.95 -4.31
N VAL A 20 -0.69 -5.86 -5.16
CA VAL A 20 -1.96 -5.18 -4.91
C VAL A 20 -3.07 -6.19 -5.19
N ASP A 21 -3.91 -6.45 -4.19
CA ASP A 21 -5.12 -7.25 -4.37
C ASP A 21 -6.01 -6.65 -5.45
N ALA A 22 -6.79 -7.52 -6.09
CA ALA A 22 -7.66 -7.11 -7.19
C ALA A 22 -8.44 -5.83 -6.85
N THR A 23 -8.38 -4.83 -7.73
CA THR A 23 -9.11 -3.58 -7.59
C THR A 23 -10.61 -3.87 -7.42
N PRO A 24 -11.26 -3.38 -6.35
CA PRO A 24 -12.69 -3.58 -6.15
C PRO A 24 -13.50 -3.05 -7.34
N ALA A 25 -14.60 -3.72 -7.65
CA ALA A 25 -15.47 -3.33 -8.74
C ALA A 25 -15.97 -1.87 -8.58
N GLY A 26 -15.89 -1.09 -9.66
CA GLY A 26 -16.31 0.32 -9.68
C GLY A 26 -15.28 1.31 -9.11
N MET A 27 -14.12 0.85 -8.68
CA MET A 27 -13.03 1.71 -8.20
C MET A 27 -11.97 1.92 -9.28
N PRO A 28 -11.27 3.07 -9.27
CA PRO A 28 -10.23 3.35 -10.24
C PRO A 28 -9.04 2.37 -10.09
N PRO A 29 -8.25 2.14 -11.15
CA PRO A 29 -7.04 1.34 -11.08
C PRO A 29 -6.09 1.83 -9.98
N GLY A 30 -5.36 0.91 -9.34
CA GLY A 30 -4.49 1.24 -8.22
C GLY A 30 -5.24 1.44 -6.91
N THR A 31 -6.43 0.86 -6.77
CA THR A 31 -7.22 0.87 -5.54
C THR A 31 -7.15 -0.49 -4.87
N GLY A 32 -6.85 -0.50 -3.58
CA GLY A 32 -6.76 -1.71 -2.76
C GLY A 32 -5.78 -1.57 -1.61
N ARG A 33 -5.73 -2.60 -0.77
CA ARG A 33 -4.76 -2.69 0.31
C ARG A 33 -3.33 -2.75 -0.25
N VAL A 34 -2.43 -1.97 0.33
CA VAL A 34 -1.02 -1.96 -0.07
C VAL A 34 -0.23 -2.84 0.90
N GLU A 35 0.15 -4.03 0.45
CA GLU A 35 0.98 -4.96 1.23
C GLU A 35 2.47 -4.60 1.12
N ASP A 36 2.92 -4.20 -0.06
CA ASP A 36 4.31 -3.83 -0.33
C ASP A 36 4.52 -2.31 -0.22
N LYS A 37 4.89 -1.85 0.96
CA LYS A 37 5.15 -0.43 1.23
C LYS A 37 6.38 0.12 0.51
N THR A 38 7.27 -0.75 0.03
CA THR A 38 8.45 -0.31 -0.74
C THR A 38 8.06 0.45 -2.01
N ARG A 39 6.82 0.26 -2.48
CA ARG A 39 6.26 0.89 -3.66
C ARG A 39 5.45 2.15 -3.38
N ILE A 40 5.42 2.63 -2.15
CA ILE A 40 4.81 3.92 -1.81
C ILE A 40 5.90 4.98 -1.71
N CYS A 41 5.79 6.06 -2.47
CA CYS A 41 6.58 7.25 -2.18
C CYS A 41 5.96 7.97 -0.98
N MET A 42 6.58 7.86 0.19
CA MET A 42 6.01 8.37 1.44
C MET A 42 6.08 9.89 1.57
N MET A 43 6.78 10.57 0.67
CA MET A 43 6.70 12.02 0.54
C MET A 43 5.47 12.48 -0.25
N GLN A 44 5.14 11.77 -1.34
CA GLN A 44 4.04 12.12 -2.23
C GLN A 44 2.75 11.34 -1.92
N ASP A 45 2.83 10.34 -1.07
CA ASP A 45 1.74 9.40 -0.77
C ASP A 45 1.15 8.77 -2.02
N SER A 46 2.03 8.28 -2.90
CA SER A 46 1.65 7.72 -4.19
C SER A 46 2.30 6.37 -4.47
N LEU A 47 1.55 5.48 -5.13
CA LEU A 47 2.08 4.20 -5.60
C LEU A 47 3.05 4.42 -6.76
N GLN A 48 4.14 3.66 -6.73
CA GLN A 48 5.16 3.66 -7.76
C GLN A 48 5.18 2.31 -8.49
N PRO A 49 5.56 2.28 -9.78
CA PRO A 49 5.59 1.03 -10.55
C PRO A 49 6.68 0.06 -10.11
N LYS A 50 7.66 0.54 -9.34
CA LYS A 50 8.79 -0.24 -8.81
C LYS A 50 9.13 0.20 -7.40
N PRO A 51 9.87 -0.62 -6.62
CA PRO A 51 10.34 -0.24 -5.29
C PRO A 51 11.15 1.06 -5.32
N GLY A 52 10.94 1.89 -4.30
CA GLY A 52 11.66 3.14 -4.12
C GLY A 52 13.01 2.98 -3.43
N LEU A 53 13.56 4.12 -3.02
CA LEU A 53 14.79 4.22 -2.24
C LEU A 53 14.45 4.11 -0.75
N ALA A 54 15.17 3.27 -0.03
CA ALA A 54 15.05 3.17 1.41
C ALA A 54 15.77 4.33 2.08
N HIS A 55 15.12 4.99 3.03
CA HIS A 55 15.69 6.07 3.83
C HIS A 55 15.40 5.83 5.30
N GLU A 56 16.45 5.87 6.12
CA GLU A 56 16.36 5.65 7.56
C GLU A 56 16.11 6.97 8.30
N TYR A 57 15.10 6.97 9.16
CA TYR A 57 14.80 8.09 10.05
C TYR A 57 14.16 7.58 11.34
N GLY A 58 14.66 8.03 12.48
CA GLY A 58 14.11 7.65 13.79
C GLY A 58 14.12 6.13 14.07
N GLY A 59 15.08 5.39 13.51
CA GLY A 59 15.18 3.94 13.65
C GLY A 59 14.19 3.16 12.77
N LYS A 60 13.53 3.82 11.83
CA LYS A 60 12.55 3.23 10.90
C LYS A 60 12.94 3.52 9.47
N THR A 61 12.43 2.69 8.56
CA THR A 61 12.68 2.83 7.12
C THR A 61 11.48 3.43 6.41
N TYR A 62 11.73 4.51 5.66
CA TYR A 62 10.77 5.18 4.79
C TYR A 62 11.16 4.97 3.33
N TRP A 63 10.18 4.86 2.46
CA TRP A 63 10.39 4.59 1.04
C TRP A 63 10.06 5.83 0.22
N LEU A 64 10.97 6.21 -0.68
CA LEU A 64 10.90 7.42 -1.48
C LEU A 64 11.19 7.10 -2.94
N CYS A 65 10.54 7.79 -3.88
CA CYS A 65 10.63 7.41 -5.28
C CYS A 65 11.93 7.83 -5.98
N CYS A 66 12.61 8.86 -5.48
CA CYS A 66 13.81 9.42 -6.10
C CYS A 66 14.64 10.21 -5.09
N GLN A 67 15.87 10.58 -5.51
CA GLN A 67 16.77 11.33 -4.67
C GLN A 67 16.24 12.72 -4.26
N MET A 68 15.46 13.37 -5.13
CA MET A 68 14.83 14.66 -4.79
C MET A 68 13.84 14.51 -3.64
N CYS A 69 13.09 13.40 -3.60
CA CYS A 69 12.18 13.10 -2.50
C CYS A 69 12.95 12.81 -1.21
N VAL A 70 14.11 12.15 -1.29
CA VAL A 70 15.00 11.95 -0.14
C VAL A 70 15.45 13.29 0.44
N GLN A 71 15.91 14.22 -0.39
CA GLN A 71 16.33 15.54 0.04
C GLN A 71 15.19 16.35 0.68
N ALA A 72 14.01 16.29 0.09
CA ALA A 72 12.82 16.96 0.63
C ALA A 72 12.41 16.36 1.98
N PHE A 73 12.47 15.05 2.12
CA PHE A 73 12.18 14.35 3.37
C PHE A 73 13.20 14.76 4.47
N GLU A 74 14.48 14.80 4.15
CA GLU A 74 15.54 15.22 5.08
C GLU A 74 15.38 16.67 5.55
N GLY A 75 14.82 17.52 4.69
CA GLY A 75 14.56 18.92 5.01
C GLY A 75 13.47 19.11 6.08
N ASP A 76 12.45 18.26 6.11
CA ASP A 76 11.36 18.29 7.08
C ASP A 76 10.78 16.88 7.31
N PRO A 77 11.53 16.01 8.02
CA PRO A 77 11.10 14.62 8.21
C PRO A 77 9.77 14.50 8.97
N GLU A 78 9.51 15.37 9.94
CA GLU A 78 8.27 15.34 10.72
C GLU A 78 7.02 15.55 9.85
N LYS A 79 7.14 16.36 8.81
CA LYS A 79 6.06 16.61 7.87
C LYS A 79 5.74 15.38 7.01
N TYR A 80 6.77 14.64 6.59
CA TYR A 80 6.62 13.57 5.61
C TYR A 80 6.57 12.16 6.21
N ALA A 81 7.12 11.98 7.42
CA ALA A 81 7.13 10.68 8.12
C ALA A 81 5.75 10.29 8.67
N PHE A 82 4.89 11.26 8.91
CA PHE A 82 3.59 11.06 9.54
C PHE A 82 2.44 11.43 8.62
N ALA A 83 1.30 10.79 8.86
CA ALA A 83 0.04 11.07 8.18
C ALA A 83 -1.10 11.11 9.20
N LYS A 84 -2.28 11.48 8.73
CA LYS A 84 -3.51 11.38 9.54
C LYS A 84 -4.35 10.23 9.00
N ASP A 85 -4.84 9.40 9.92
CA ASP A 85 -5.84 8.39 9.60
C ASP A 85 -7.11 9.07 9.06
N PRO A 86 -7.57 8.74 7.85
CA PRO A 86 -8.75 9.38 7.26
C PRO A 86 -10.05 9.13 8.02
N VAL A 87 -10.10 8.08 8.84
CA VAL A 87 -11.31 7.68 9.57
C VAL A 87 -11.44 8.44 10.89
N ASN A 88 -10.36 8.50 11.67
CA ASN A 88 -10.40 9.07 13.03
C ASN A 88 -9.48 10.29 13.25
N GLY A 89 -8.69 10.68 12.25
CA GLY A 89 -7.78 11.83 12.34
C GLY A 89 -6.54 11.62 13.19
N SER A 90 -6.27 10.40 13.64
CA SER A 90 -5.09 10.10 14.45
C SER A 90 -3.81 10.28 13.65
N LYS A 91 -2.76 10.81 14.29
CA LYS A 91 -1.41 10.84 13.71
C LYS A 91 -0.84 9.44 13.66
N VAL A 92 -0.37 9.01 12.50
CA VAL A 92 0.22 7.69 12.28
C VAL A 92 1.59 7.82 11.63
N ASP A 93 2.46 6.84 11.91
CA ASP A 93 3.77 6.74 11.30
C ASP A 93 3.69 5.91 10.00
N LYS A 94 4.07 6.51 8.89
CA LYS A 94 3.97 5.87 7.57
C LYS A 94 4.83 4.60 7.45
N ALA A 95 5.94 4.52 8.20
CA ALA A 95 6.82 3.36 8.15
C ALA A 95 6.14 2.08 8.68
N THR A 96 5.22 2.20 9.63
CA THR A 96 4.62 1.07 10.35
C THR A 96 3.11 0.93 10.15
N ALA A 97 2.42 2.00 9.72
CA ALA A 97 0.97 2.02 9.59
C ALA A 97 0.47 1.11 8.44
N PRO A 98 -0.69 0.44 8.61
CA PRO A 98 -1.37 -0.17 7.48
C PRO A 98 -1.72 0.85 6.41
N ALA A 99 -1.65 0.47 5.14
CA ALA A 99 -1.89 1.36 4.01
C ALA A 99 -2.93 0.81 3.04
N TYR A 100 -3.72 1.73 2.48
CA TYR A 100 -4.71 1.46 1.44
C TYR A 100 -4.61 2.54 0.36
N ALA A 101 -4.65 2.17 -0.90
CA ALA A 101 -4.58 3.11 -2.01
C ALA A 101 -5.93 3.29 -2.69
N VAL A 102 -6.19 4.49 -3.18
CA VAL A 102 -7.34 4.81 -4.04
C VAL A 102 -6.83 5.56 -5.26
N GLY A 103 -6.94 4.95 -6.44
CA GLY A 103 -6.46 5.54 -7.68
C GLY A 103 -4.97 5.86 -7.68
N GLY A 104 -4.16 5.04 -7.01
CA GLY A 104 -2.72 5.23 -6.89
C GLY A 104 -2.27 6.16 -5.76
N ARG A 105 -3.19 6.80 -5.04
CA ARG A 105 -2.89 7.59 -3.86
C ARG A 105 -2.98 6.73 -2.59
N ALA A 106 -1.93 6.74 -1.78
CA ALA A 106 -1.86 5.96 -0.56
C ALA A 106 -2.38 6.74 0.65
N PHE A 107 -3.10 6.03 1.52
CA PHE A 107 -3.58 6.50 2.81
C PHE A 107 -3.08 5.56 3.90
N PHE A 108 -2.82 6.11 5.07
CA PHE A 108 -2.26 5.38 6.20
C PHE A 108 -3.24 5.37 7.37
N PHE A 109 -3.29 4.26 8.09
CA PHE A 109 -4.32 4.00 9.11
C PHE A 109 -3.70 3.66 10.46
N SER A 110 -4.37 4.04 11.52
CA SER A 110 -3.92 3.75 12.88
C SER A 110 -4.12 2.28 13.26
N SER A 111 -5.02 1.57 12.56
CA SER A 111 -5.31 0.16 12.79
C SER A 111 -5.88 -0.51 11.54
N GLU A 112 -5.91 -1.84 11.56
CA GLU A 112 -6.61 -2.63 10.55
C GLU A 112 -8.11 -2.34 10.52
N ASP A 113 -8.71 -2.02 11.67
CA ASP A 113 -10.14 -1.73 11.77
C ASP A 113 -10.50 -0.44 11.04
N THR A 114 -9.72 0.63 11.19
CA THR A 114 -9.96 1.88 10.47
C THR A 114 -9.70 1.71 8.98
N LEU A 115 -8.69 0.93 8.59
CA LEU A 115 -8.45 0.59 7.19
C LEU A 115 -9.65 -0.13 6.57
N LYS A 116 -10.19 -1.13 7.25
CA LYS A 116 -11.37 -1.88 6.78
C LYS A 116 -12.60 -0.99 6.68
N THR A 117 -12.78 -0.09 7.64
CA THR A 117 -13.89 0.88 7.63
C THR A 117 -13.79 1.81 6.43
N PHE A 118 -12.59 2.33 6.14
CA PHE A 118 -12.33 3.15 4.95
C PHE A 118 -12.55 2.37 3.65
N ALA A 119 -12.07 1.14 3.58
CA ALA A 119 -12.15 0.30 2.38
C ALA A 119 -13.59 -0.01 1.95
N LYS A 120 -14.54 0.00 2.89
CA LYS A 120 -15.98 -0.21 2.60
C LYS A 120 -16.59 0.93 1.77
N ASP A 121 -16.18 2.18 2.03
CA ASP A 121 -16.63 3.37 1.29
C ASP A 121 -15.57 4.46 1.36
N PRO A 122 -14.51 4.37 0.56
CA PRO A 122 -13.45 5.39 0.56
C PRO A 122 -13.96 6.78 0.21
N SER A 123 -14.94 6.87 -0.66
CA SER A 123 -15.47 8.16 -1.14
C SER A 123 -16.08 8.99 0.00
N ARG A 124 -16.58 8.35 1.03
CA ARG A 124 -17.13 9.01 2.22
C ARG A 124 -16.10 9.89 2.93
N TYR A 125 -14.85 9.40 2.97
CA TYR A 125 -13.75 10.05 3.69
C TYR A 125 -12.93 11.00 2.82
N LEU A 126 -13.11 10.94 1.50
CA LEU A 126 -12.37 11.75 0.52
C LEU A 126 -13.15 12.97 0.04
N ARG A 127 -14.43 13.09 0.40
CA ARG A 127 -15.26 14.27 0.12
C ARG A 127 -14.94 15.34 1.15
N GLY A 128 -14.12 16.29 0.81
CA GLY A 128 -13.80 17.43 1.70
C GLY A 128 -12.30 17.65 1.92
N SER A 129 -11.47 17.03 1.09
CA SER A 129 -10.03 17.32 1.05
C SER A 129 -9.71 18.36 0.00
#